data_b498ab810463c82e51a641160ad43d2b
#
_entry.id   b498ab810463c82e51a641160ad43d2b
#
_cell.length_a   1.000
_cell.length_b   1.000
_cell.length_c   1.000
_cell.angle_alpha   90.00
_cell.angle_beta   90.00
_cell.angle_gamma   90.00
#
_symmetry.space_group_name_H-M   'P 1'
#
loop_
_entity.id
_entity.type
_entity.pdbx_description
1 polymer ?
#
loop_
_entity_poly.entity_id
_entity_poly.type
_entity_poly.pdbx_seq_one_letter_code
_entity_poly.pdbx_strand_id
1 'polypeptide(L)'
;ANTNCNLWTVPVKGGEVKCLTAENEAWDGSPVYSPDGKYIAYRMQRVPGYESDRFLLALINRLTGEKTVLTESFDNWVDDFKWSSDSKNIFFLGEDTGYQPLFKVNVKSHKINKVISNRAISEFDFDAKGNFYYTYSRTGKPNSLYTSSANGTKERQISFLNKDLEQEVDIR
;
A
#
# COMPACT_ATOMS: atom_id res chain seq x y z
N ALA A 1 8.58 -14.29 -21.17
CA ALA A 1 7.25 -14.20 -20.57
C ALA A 1 6.75 -12.76 -20.73
N ASN A 2 5.49 -12.57 -21.03
CA ASN A 2 4.90 -11.22 -21.08
C ASN A 2 4.34 -10.90 -19.69
N THR A 3 4.94 -9.93 -19.00
CA THR A 3 4.48 -9.46 -17.69
C THR A 3 3.53 -8.27 -17.81
N ASN A 4 3.20 -7.82 -19.02
CA ASN A 4 2.32 -6.69 -19.25
C ASN A 4 0.93 -6.93 -18.66
N CYS A 5 0.49 -5.99 -17.84
CA CYS A 5 -0.86 -5.89 -17.30
C CYS A 5 -1.26 -4.41 -17.33
N ASN A 6 -2.41 -4.09 -17.92
CA ASN A 6 -2.85 -2.70 -18.08
C ASN A 6 -4.12 -2.42 -17.26
N LEU A 7 -4.28 -1.17 -16.88
CA LEU A 7 -5.51 -0.67 -16.28
C LEU A 7 -6.53 -0.31 -17.35
N TRP A 8 -7.76 -0.74 -17.14
CA TRP A 8 -8.88 -0.47 -18.04
C TRP A 8 -10.03 0.16 -17.27
N THR A 9 -10.77 1.03 -17.93
CA THR A 9 -12.00 1.62 -17.38
C THR A 9 -13.17 1.38 -18.34
N VAL A 10 -14.33 1.17 -17.74
CA VAL A 10 -15.62 1.05 -18.45
C VAL A 10 -16.70 1.75 -17.63
N PRO A 11 -17.63 2.49 -18.25
CA PRO A 11 -18.76 3.05 -17.51
C PRO A 11 -19.62 1.97 -16.85
N VAL A 12 -20.14 2.23 -15.65
CA VAL A 12 -20.97 1.27 -14.89
C VAL A 12 -22.21 0.78 -15.68
N LYS A 13 -22.76 1.64 -16.55
CA LYS A 13 -23.90 1.30 -17.42
C LYS A 13 -23.48 0.63 -18.73
N GLY A 14 -22.24 0.23 -18.88
CA GLY A 14 -21.66 -0.25 -20.13
C GLY A 14 -21.24 0.90 -21.05
N GLY A 15 -20.54 0.56 -22.13
CA GLY A 15 -20.03 1.52 -23.12
C GLY A 15 -18.62 1.19 -23.55
N GLU A 16 -17.91 2.16 -24.08
CA GLU A 16 -16.55 1.99 -24.57
C GLU A 16 -15.57 1.65 -23.45
N VAL A 17 -14.81 0.59 -23.64
CA VAL A 17 -13.69 0.18 -22.75
C VAL A 17 -12.46 0.97 -23.13
N LYS A 18 -11.84 1.65 -22.15
CA LYS A 18 -10.67 2.49 -22.40
C LYS A 18 -9.47 2.01 -21.59
N CYS A 19 -8.34 1.75 -22.27
CA CYS A 19 -7.07 1.50 -21.62
C CYS A 19 -6.48 2.79 -21.06
N LEU A 20 -6.05 2.76 -19.79
CA LEU A 20 -5.49 3.92 -19.09
C LEU A 20 -3.96 3.93 -19.12
N THR A 21 -3.32 2.78 -19.32
CA THR A 21 -1.86 2.63 -19.17
C THR A 21 -1.21 1.90 -20.34
N ALA A 22 -1.76 2.06 -21.55
CA ALA A 22 -1.30 1.37 -22.76
C ALA A 22 0.18 1.65 -23.13
N GLU A 23 0.73 2.77 -22.67
CA GLU A 23 2.12 3.16 -22.93
C GLU A 23 3.15 2.45 -22.04
N ASN A 24 2.72 1.82 -20.93
CA ASN A 24 3.59 1.03 -20.10
C ASN A 24 3.53 -0.44 -20.54
N GLU A 25 4.63 -0.97 -21.04
CA GLU A 25 4.73 -2.37 -21.47
C GLU A 25 5.05 -3.35 -20.30
N ALA A 26 5.22 -2.81 -19.08
CA ALA A 26 5.41 -3.57 -17.87
C ALA A 26 4.05 -3.78 -17.12
N TRP A 27 4.11 -4.10 -15.84
CA TRP A 27 2.91 -4.39 -15.05
C TRP A 27 2.31 -3.13 -14.43
N ASP A 28 1.01 -2.93 -14.61
CA ASP A 28 0.18 -1.94 -13.90
C ASP A 28 -1.02 -2.62 -13.27
N GLY A 29 -1.27 -2.39 -11.97
CA GLY A 29 -2.36 -3.06 -11.28
C GLY A 29 -2.76 -2.42 -9.95
N SER A 30 -3.68 -3.07 -9.26
CA SER A 30 -4.23 -2.63 -7.96
C SER A 30 -4.79 -1.20 -7.98
N PRO A 31 -5.65 -0.80 -8.95
CA PRO A 31 -6.15 0.56 -9.03
C PRO A 31 -7.14 0.87 -7.90
N VAL A 32 -6.97 2.03 -7.26
CA VAL A 32 -7.86 2.53 -6.21
C VAL A 32 -8.17 4.01 -6.45
N TYR A 33 -9.46 4.36 -6.51
CA TYR A 33 -9.88 5.75 -6.61
C TYR A 33 -9.56 6.53 -5.34
N SER A 34 -9.14 7.78 -5.49
CA SER A 34 -9.09 8.71 -4.34
C SER A 34 -10.51 8.97 -3.83
N PRO A 35 -10.71 9.19 -2.51
CA PRO A 35 -12.02 9.49 -1.94
C PRO A 35 -12.73 10.69 -2.58
N ASP A 36 -11.98 11.71 -3.05
CA ASP A 36 -12.52 12.88 -3.76
C ASP A 36 -12.77 12.61 -5.26
N GLY A 37 -12.45 11.41 -5.74
CA GLY A 37 -12.65 10.98 -7.12
C GLY A 37 -11.76 11.62 -8.17
N LYS A 38 -10.73 12.41 -7.80
CA LYS A 38 -9.88 13.11 -8.77
C LYS A 38 -8.77 12.25 -9.34
N TYR A 39 -8.31 11.25 -8.59
CA TYR A 39 -7.17 10.42 -8.96
C TYR A 39 -7.53 8.94 -8.93
N ILE A 40 -6.75 8.16 -9.66
CA ILE A 40 -6.61 6.71 -9.50
C ILE A 40 -5.18 6.48 -9.07
N ALA A 41 -4.96 5.92 -7.88
CA ALA A 41 -3.67 5.39 -7.47
C ALA A 41 -3.53 3.95 -7.94
N TYR A 42 -2.33 3.54 -8.31
CA TYR A 42 -2.05 2.19 -8.78
C TYR A 42 -0.58 1.82 -8.55
N ARG A 43 -0.31 0.53 -8.51
CA ARG A 43 1.07 0.01 -8.50
C ARG A 43 1.53 -0.20 -9.92
N MET A 44 2.81 0.08 -10.18
CA MET A 44 3.42 -0.12 -11.49
C MET A 44 4.84 -0.67 -11.39
N GLN A 45 5.26 -1.38 -12.43
CA GLN A 45 6.65 -1.70 -12.74
C GLN A 45 7.06 -0.98 -14.03
N ARG A 46 8.36 -0.89 -14.32
CA ARG A 46 8.87 -0.15 -15.48
C ARG A 46 9.58 -1.01 -16.51
N VAL A 47 10.11 -2.15 -16.07
CA VAL A 47 10.94 -3.01 -16.94
C VAL A 47 10.10 -4.17 -17.48
N PRO A 48 9.72 -4.13 -18.79
CA PRO A 48 8.93 -5.19 -19.39
C PRO A 48 9.63 -6.56 -19.28
N GLY A 49 8.89 -7.59 -18.88
CA GLY A 49 9.41 -8.95 -18.77
C GLY A 49 10.30 -9.21 -17.55
N TYR A 50 10.49 -8.23 -16.65
CA TYR A 50 11.30 -8.37 -15.46
C TYR A 50 10.44 -8.43 -14.19
N GLU A 51 10.11 -9.61 -13.73
CA GLU A 51 9.21 -9.85 -12.59
C GLU A 51 9.75 -9.28 -11.26
N SER A 52 11.08 -9.19 -11.12
CA SER A 52 11.74 -8.65 -9.93
C SER A 52 11.94 -7.13 -9.97
N ASP A 53 11.39 -6.43 -10.98
CA ASP A 53 11.39 -4.98 -10.97
C ASP A 53 10.57 -4.44 -9.79
N ARG A 54 11.01 -3.33 -9.20
CA ARG A 54 10.34 -2.79 -8.02
C ARG A 54 8.94 -2.24 -8.36
N PHE A 55 8.01 -2.49 -7.47
CA PHE A 55 6.70 -1.85 -7.53
C PHE A 55 6.76 -0.42 -7.03
N LEU A 56 6.33 0.50 -7.87
CA LEU A 56 6.16 1.91 -7.58
C LEU A 56 4.68 2.23 -7.35
N LEU A 57 4.40 3.28 -6.61
CA LEU A 57 3.06 3.84 -6.47
C LEU A 57 2.93 5.05 -7.38
N ALA A 58 1.95 5.02 -8.28
CA ALA A 58 1.69 6.07 -9.25
C ALA A 58 0.24 6.55 -9.18
N LEU A 59 -0.02 7.72 -9.75
CA LEU A 59 -1.33 8.34 -9.89
C LEU A 59 -1.67 8.60 -11.35
N ILE A 60 -2.95 8.46 -11.68
CA ILE A 60 -3.57 9.03 -12.87
C ILE A 60 -4.51 10.16 -12.43
N ASN A 61 -4.30 11.36 -12.92
CA ASN A 61 -5.29 12.43 -12.81
C ASN A 61 -6.45 12.14 -13.76
N ARG A 62 -7.64 11.94 -13.23
CA ARG A 62 -8.81 11.53 -14.03
C ARG A 62 -9.32 12.58 -15.01
N LEU A 63 -9.04 13.85 -14.75
CA LEU A 63 -9.47 14.93 -15.64
C LEU A 63 -8.50 15.11 -16.82
N THR A 64 -7.20 15.08 -16.53
CA THR A 64 -6.16 15.39 -17.54
C THR A 64 -5.56 14.14 -18.18
N GLY A 65 -5.65 12.97 -17.53
CA GLY A 65 -4.95 11.75 -17.92
C GLY A 65 -3.46 11.75 -17.53
N GLU A 66 -2.96 12.82 -16.92
CA GLU A 66 -1.57 12.94 -16.51
C GLU A 66 -1.22 11.86 -15.46
N LYS A 67 -0.05 11.26 -15.64
CA LYS A 67 0.49 10.22 -14.75
C LYS A 67 1.69 10.77 -13.97
N THR A 68 1.73 10.45 -12.68
CA THR A 68 2.78 10.90 -11.77
C THR A 68 3.19 9.75 -10.84
N VAL A 69 4.49 9.47 -10.75
CA VAL A 69 5.02 8.51 -9.79
C VAL A 69 5.28 9.20 -8.46
N LEU A 70 4.66 8.70 -7.39
CA LEU A 70 4.78 9.27 -6.04
C LEU A 70 6.00 8.77 -5.28
N THR A 71 6.43 7.53 -5.56
CA THR A 71 7.47 6.83 -4.79
C THR A 71 8.77 6.68 -5.56
N GLU A 72 9.09 7.63 -6.44
CA GLU A 72 10.34 7.61 -7.23
C GLU A 72 11.59 7.50 -6.34
N SER A 73 11.61 8.24 -5.23
CA SER A 73 12.72 8.28 -4.27
C SER A 73 12.71 7.14 -3.25
N PHE A 74 11.72 6.25 -3.31
CA PHE A 74 11.64 5.07 -2.42
C PHE A 74 12.34 3.88 -3.08
N ASP A 75 13.44 3.44 -2.50
CA ASP A 75 14.33 2.45 -3.12
C ASP A 75 13.87 0.99 -2.96
N ASN A 76 12.72 0.77 -2.36
CA ASN A 76 12.14 -0.57 -2.14
C ASN A 76 10.76 -0.72 -2.79
N TRP A 77 10.20 -1.91 -2.69
CA TRP A 77 8.89 -2.22 -3.23
C TRP A 77 7.78 -1.58 -2.42
N VAL A 78 6.81 -0.98 -3.11
CA VAL A 78 5.50 -0.65 -2.55
C VAL A 78 4.62 -1.89 -2.61
N ASP A 79 4.12 -2.33 -1.46
CA ASP A 79 3.19 -3.44 -1.39
C ASP A 79 1.73 -2.94 -1.30
N ASP A 80 0.93 -3.33 -0.31
CA ASP A 80 -0.45 -2.83 -0.17
C ASP A 80 -0.49 -1.34 0.15
N PHE A 81 -1.52 -0.65 -0.33
CA PHE A 81 -1.69 0.78 -0.10
C PHE A 81 -3.16 1.19 0.05
N LYS A 82 -3.39 2.27 0.81
CA LYS A 82 -4.72 2.85 1.04
C LYS A 82 -4.68 4.38 1.07
N TRP A 83 -5.70 5.00 0.51
CA TRP A 83 -5.88 6.44 0.56
C TRP A 83 -6.26 6.94 1.95
N SER A 84 -5.72 8.09 2.39
CA SER A 84 -6.32 8.85 3.50
C SER A 84 -7.69 9.39 3.09
N SER A 85 -8.60 9.51 4.04
CA SER A 85 -9.99 9.96 3.78
C SER A 85 -10.09 11.37 3.16
N ASP A 86 -9.08 12.21 3.39
CA ASP A 86 -8.98 13.57 2.83
C ASP A 86 -8.30 13.63 1.45
N SER A 87 -7.93 12.50 0.87
CA SER A 87 -7.24 12.38 -0.42
C SER A 87 -5.87 13.06 -0.52
N LYS A 88 -5.28 13.49 0.61
CA LYS A 88 -3.98 14.19 0.61
C LYS A 88 -2.79 13.28 0.74
N ASN A 89 -2.99 12.09 1.27
CA ASN A 89 -1.93 11.13 1.50
C ASN A 89 -2.36 9.73 1.07
N ILE A 90 -1.36 8.90 0.80
CA ILE A 90 -1.52 7.45 0.65
C ILE A 90 -0.62 6.79 1.67
N PHE A 91 -1.18 5.85 2.43
CA PHE A 91 -0.44 4.96 3.32
C PHE A 91 -0.09 3.70 2.54
N PHE A 92 1.11 3.17 2.74
CA PHE A 92 1.56 1.96 2.06
C PHE A 92 2.53 1.14 2.90
N LEU A 93 2.56 -0.16 2.65
CA LEU A 93 3.58 -1.06 3.17
C LEU A 93 4.77 -1.08 2.21
N GLY A 94 5.97 -1.18 2.76
CA GLY A 94 7.19 -1.32 1.97
C GLY A 94 8.29 -1.94 2.82
N GLU A 95 9.17 -2.71 2.19
CA GLU A 95 10.29 -3.32 2.90
C GLU A 95 11.31 -2.28 3.35
N ASP A 96 11.86 -2.48 4.53
CA ASP A 96 12.97 -1.69 5.05
C ASP A 96 13.73 -2.46 6.13
N THR A 97 14.99 -2.76 5.86
CA THR A 97 15.92 -3.41 6.80
C THR A 97 15.38 -4.69 7.46
N GLY A 98 14.72 -5.56 6.66
CA GLY A 98 14.15 -6.83 7.12
C GLY A 98 12.79 -6.71 7.85
N TYR A 99 12.19 -5.52 7.84
CA TYR A 99 10.83 -5.27 8.30
C TYR A 99 9.93 -4.86 7.13
N GLN A 100 8.63 -4.78 7.39
CA GLN A 100 7.62 -4.23 6.48
C GLN A 100 6.85 -3.13 7.21
N PRO A 101 7.47 -1.95 7.40
CA PRO A 101 6.86 -0.81 8.08
C PRO A 101 5.72 -0.18 7.27
N LEU A 102 4.90 0.60 7.97
CA LEU A 102 3.89 1.46 7.35
C LEU A 102 4.49 2.82 7.04
N PHE A 103 4.39 3.22 5.78
CA PHE A 103 4.79 4.53 5.27
C PHE A 103 3.57 5.38 4.92
N LYS A 104 3.82 6.66 4.75
CA LYS A 104 2.88 7.63 4.20
C LYS A 104 3.59 8.47 3.15
N VAL A 105 2.96 8.64 1.97
CA VAL A 105 3.40 9.60 0.95
C VAL A 105 2.35 10.70 0.79
N ASN A 106 2.81 11.95 0.73
CA ASN A 106 1.92 13.08 0.45
C ASN A 106 1.75 13.25 -1.07
N VAL A 107 0.51 13.32 -1.54
CA VAL A 107 0.14 13.36 -2.96
C VAL A 107 0.72 14.57 -3.69
N LYS A 108 0.81 15.72 -3.02
CA LYS A 108 1.27 16.98 -3.65
C LYS A 108 2.79 17.15 -3.59
N SER A 109 3.40 16.84 -2.45
CA SER A 109 4.84 17.09 -2.24
C SER A 109 5.71 15.87 -2.51
N HIS A 110 5.11 14.68 -2.69
CA HIS A 110 5.76 13.37 -2.82
C HIS A 110 6.67 13.02 -1.62
N LYS A 111 6.53 13.75 -0.51
CA LYS A 111 7.32 13.48 0.70
C LYS A 111 6.86 12.18 1.34
N ILE A 112 7.80 11.26 1.51
CA ILE A 112 7.58 9.97 2.17
C ILE A 112 8.04 10.06 3.62
N ASN A 113 7.24 9.52 4.54
CA ASN A 113 7.57 9.41 5.96
C ASN A 113 7.18 8.03 6.46
N LYS A 114 7.98 7.45 7.35
CA LYS A 114 7.67 6.23 8.06
C LYS A 114 6.70 6.56 9.21
N VAL A 115 5.59 5.84 9.31
CA VAL A 115 4.54 6.04 10.33
C VAL A 115 4.66 5.02 11.45
N ILE A 116 4.82 3.73 11.10
CA ILE A 116 5.05 2.64 12.04
C ILE A 116 6.34 1.94 11.61
N SER A 117 7.30 1.86 12.53
CA SER A 117 8.64 1.31 12.27
C SER A 117 8.83 -0.04 12.94
N ASN A 118 9.84 -0.79 12.49
CA ASN A 118 10.32 -2.02 13.13
C ASN A 118 9.21 -3.05 13.36
N ARG A 119 8.31 -3.20 12.39
CA ARG A 119 7.22 -4.18 12.37
C ARG A 119 7.19 -4.88 11.01
N ALA A 120 6.98 -6.18 11.01
CA ALA A 120 6.67 -6.95 9.82
C ALA A 120 5.13 -6.96 9.64
N ILE A 121 4.58 -5.83 9.22
CA ILE A 121 3.14 -5.65 9.04
C ILE A 121 2.71 -6.42 7.80
N SER A 122 1.73 -7.30 7.92
CA SER A 122 1.18 -8.06 6.78
C SER A 122 -0.06 -7.39 6.17
N GLU A 123 -0.87 -6.75 7.00
CA GLU A 123 -2.09 -6.05 6.56
C GLU A 123 -2.35 -4.85 7.46
N PHE A 124 -2.97 -3.80 6.95
CA PHE A 124 -3.35 -2.63 7.72
C PHE A 124 -4.67 -2.03 7.25
N ASP A 125 -5.33 -1.35 8.16
CA ASP A 125 -6.47 -0.47 7.90
C ASP A 125 -6.49 0.69 8.90
N PHE A 126 -7.40 1.64 8.74
CA PHE A 126 -7.55 2.75 9.68
C PHE A 126 -9.02 3.21 9.75
N ASP A 127 -9.41 3.72 10.91
CA ASP A 127 -10.75 4.27 11.13
C ASP A 127 -10.88 5.73 10.65
N ALA A 128 -12.09 6.28 10.74
CA ALA A 128 -12.37 7.67 10.37
C ALA A 128 -11.61 8.71 11.21
N LYS A 129 -11.08 8.32 12.37
CA LYS A 129 -10.23 9.17 13.23
C LYS A 129 -8.75 9.04 12.89
N GLY A 130 -8.40 8.15 11.95
CA GLY A 130 -7.05 7.86 11.52
C GLY A 130 -6.27 6.91 12.43
N ASN A 131 -6.92 6.26 13.41
CA ASN A 131 -6.25 5.20 14.17
C ASN A 131 -6.00 4.01 13.28
N PHE A 132 -4.79 3.44 13.34
CA PHE A 132 -4.41 2.27 12.56
C PHE A 132 -4.79 0.98 13.27
N TYR A 133 -5.15 -0.01 12.47
CA TYR A 133 -5.37 -1.41 12.83
C TYR A 133 -4.52 -2.23 11.88
N TYR A 134 -3.68 -3.11 12.41
CA TYR A 134 -2.76 -3.88 11.57
C TYR A 134 -2.40 -5.21 12.22
N THR A 135 -2.07 -6.17 11.38
CA THR A 135 -1.52 -7.45 11.81
C THR A 135 -0.02 -7.47 11.60
N TYR A 136 0.71 -7.96 12.58
CA TYR A 136 2.12 -8.26 12.40
C TYR A 136 2.56 -9.46 13.22
N SER A 137 3.62 -10.10 12.76
CA SER A 137 4.35 -11.14 13.47
C SER A 137 5.75 -10.67 13.84
N ARG A 138 6.35 -11.36 14.79
CA ARG A 138 7.78 -11.25 15.11
C ARG A 138 8.31 -12.63 15.47
N THR A 139 9.64 -12.81 15.46
CA THR A 139 10.27 -14.05 15.86
C THR A 139 9.74 -14.50 17.24
N GLY A 140 9.28 -15.73 17.31
CA GLY A 140 8.70 -16.32 18.53
C GLY A 140 7.27 -15.86 18.86
N LYS A 141 6.61 -15.08 17.99
CA LYS A 141 5.23 -14.64 18.20
C LYS A 141 4.42 -14.74 16.91
N PRO A 142 3.29 -15.47 16.91
CA PRO A 142 2.40 -15.54 15.75
C PRO A 142 1.73 -14.20 15.46
N ASN A 143 1.16 -14.09 14.27
CA ASN A 143 0.39 -12.90 13.86
C ASN A 143 -0.70 -12.56 14.88
N SER A 144 -0.73 -11.30 15.26
CA SER A 144 -1.76 -10.75 16.16
C SER A 144 -2.21 -9.38 15.65
N LEU A 145 -3.43 -8.99 16.03
CA LEU A 145 -4.00 -7.70 15.65
C LEU A 145 -3.61 -6.63 16.67
N TYR A 146 -3.15 -5.51 16.16
CA TYR A 146 -2.73 -4.33 16.93
C TYR A 146 -3.49 -3.09 16.48
N THR A 147 -3.52 -2.09 17.34
CA THR A 147 -3.97 -0.75 17.01
C THR A 147 -2.98 0.29 17.49
N SER A 148 -2.92 1.42 16.80
CA SER A 148 -2.15 2.59 17.20
C SER A 148 -2.88 3.88 16.84
N SER A 149 -2.43 5.00 17.40
CA SER A 149 -2.93 6.33 17.01
C SER A 149 -2.49 6.70 15.58
N ALA A 150 -3.07 7.76 15.03
CA ALA A 150 -2.84 8.26 13.67
C ALA A 150 -1.36 8.60 13.34
N ASN A 151 -0.51 8.78 14.34
CA ASN A 151 0.92 8.99 14.19
C ASN A 151 1.78 7.75 14.49
N GLY A 152 1.16 6.57 14.59
CA GLY A 152 1.84 5.30 14.87
C GLY A 152 2.27 5.10 16.32
N THR A 153 1.87 5.98 17.24
CA THR A 153 2.16 5.83 18.67
C THR A 153 1.01 5.15 19.42
N LYS A 154 1.19 4.89 20.73
CA LYS A 154 0.20 4.25 21.61
C LYS A 154 -0.24 2.86 21.09
N GLU A 155 0.73 2.12 20.54
CA GLU A 155 0.49 0.75 20.07
C GLU A 155 -0.02 -0.14 21.21
N ARG A 156 -1.02 -0.95 20.92
CA ARG A 156 -1.49 -2.01 21.82
C ARG A 156 -2.03 -3.20 21.03
N GLN A 157 -1.78 -4.39 21.51
CA GLN A 157 -2.39 -5.61 20.99
C GLN A 157 -3.88 -5.65 21.36
N ILE A 158 -4.73 -6.07 20.44
CA ILE A 158 -6.19 -6.16 20.62
C ILE A 158 -6.77 -7.56 20.33
N SER A 159 -5.95 -8.50 19.79
CA SER A 159 -6.34 -9.91 19.70
C SER A 159 -5.41 -10.80 20.54
N PHE A 160 -5.96 -11.85 21.12
CA PHE A 160 -5.24 -12.76 22.03
C PHE A 160 -5.53 -14.23 21.69
N LEU A 161 -5.81 -14.53 20.43
CA LEU A 161 -6.21 -15.87 19.95
C LEU A 161 -5.12 -16.93 20.17
N ASN A 162 -3.85 -16.52 20.15
CA ASN A 162 -2.71 -17.42 20.31
C ASN A 162 -2.15 -17.48 21.75
N LYS A 163 -2.87 -16.90 22.72
CA LYS A 163 -2.37 -16.77 24.10
C LYS A 163 -2.01 -18.11 24.75
N ASP A 164 -2.84 -19.11 24.58
CA ASP A 164 -2.62 -20.43 25.17
C ASP A 164 -1.44 -21.13 24.50
N LEU A 165 -1.36 -21.08 23.16
CA LEU A 165 -0.23 -21.60 22.40
C LEU A 165 1.10 -20.92 22.81
N GLU A 166 1.12 -19.61 23.01
CA GLU A 166 2.29 -18.86 23.45
C GLU A 166 2.75 -19.21 24.87
N GLN A 167 1.88 -19.79 25.70
CA GLN A 167 2.22 -20.27 27.04
C GLN A 167 2.75 -21.69 27.03
N GLU A 168 2.32 -22.53 26.08
CA GLU A 168 2.68 -23.93 25.99
C GLU A 168 3.95 -24.17 25.16
N VAL A 169 4.26 -23.30 24.21
CA VAL A 169 5.35 -23.50 23.26
C VAL A 169 6.31 -22.32 23.28
N ASP A 170 7.59 -22.60 23.55
CA ASP A 170 8.69 -21.64 23.37
C ASP A 170 9.13 -21.67 21.90
N ILE A 171 8.58 -20.78 21.08
CA ILE A 171 8.94 -20.64 19.67
C ILE A 171 10.22 -19.82 19.57
N ARG A 172 11.32 -20.43 19.17
CA ARG A 172 12.65 -19.81 19.01
C ARG A 172 13.02 -19.62 17.56
#